data_aaef195f29cfd7a90e8f0007a41153ed
#
_entry.id   aaef195f29cfd7a90e8f0007a41153ed
#
_cell.length_a   1.000
_cell.length_b   1.000
_cell.length_c   1.000
_cell.angle_alpha   90.00
_cell.angle_beta   90.00
_cell.angle_gamma   90.00
#
_symmetry.space_group_name_H-M   'P 1'
#
loop_
_entity.id
_entity.type
_entity.pdbx_description
1 polymer ?
#
loop_
_entity_poly.entity_id
_entity_poly.type
_entity_poly.pdbx_seq_one_letter_code
_entity_poly.pdbx_strand_id
1 'polypeptide(L)'
;MISLEEALRQILDTIHPLGLEKIHILDALGRVIGEDILAPRPIPPKNNSAMDGYAIRCEDTRDASQERPVILAVIEDIPAGSIPRKVVGSGQATRIMTGAPIPEGANAVMRMEDTEKNGRTVKIFVEATKGQDIRLAGEDVRQGEEVISRGCIIRPAEIGMMAALGRSFISVYQKPLVAVLATGDELVDVDENPSPWQIISSNSYAIAAQILDCGAIPLQIGIAKDTREDLTAKLKSALRADLIISSGGVSVGDYDLVKDIMKEVGNRMQFWQVAMRPGKPLAFGAMNDVPLFGLPGNPVSSMVSFEQFVRPSLLKMMGHQNLFRRTVKALLKEAIIKKKGTWHFIRARITFENGQYQALTTGEQGSGILKSMVKANGLIVLPEEITSVKAGDTVIVQLIDPSLNQTDRLAYQ
;
A
#
# COMPACT_ATOMS: atom_id res chain seq x y z
N MET A 1 21.68 14.72 22.55
CA MET A 1 20.62 14.87 21.53
C MET A 1 21.19 14.33 20.23
N ILE A 2 20.50 13.42 19.57
CA ILE A 2 20.92 12.87 18.28
C ILE A 2 20.05 13.44 17.16
N SER A 3 20.53 13.38 15.90
CA SER A 3 19.74 13.83 14.77
C SER A 3 18.56 12.88 14.51
N LEU A 4 17.56 13.37 13.79
CA LEU A 4 16.41 12.56 13.36
C LEU A 4 16.87 11.39 12.47
N GLU A 5 17.77 11.68 11.53
CA GLU A 5 18.31 10.73 10.55
C GLU A 5 19.12 9.63 11.24
N GLU A 6 19.93 10.00 12.23
CA GLU A 6 20.75 9.03 12.98
C GLU A 6 19.87 8.09 13.82
N ALA A 7 18.84 8.63 14.53
CA ALA A 7 17.89 7.81 15.25
C ALA A 7 17.16 6.83 14.32
N LEU A 8 16.69 7.32 13.18
CA LEU A 8 15.96 6.52 12.19
C LEU A 8 16.87 5.42 11.59
N ARG A 9 18.11 5.74 11.27
CA ARG A 9 19.09 4.79 10.75
C ARG A 9 19.34 3.67 11.77
N GLN A 10 19.65 4.00 13.02
CA GLN A 10 19.90 3.02 14.08
C GLN A 10 18.70 2.10 14.30
N ILE A 11 17.49 2.65 14.29
CA ILE A 11 16.25 1.87 14.43
C ILE A 11 16.11 0.92 13.23
N LEU A 12 16.15 1.44 12.02
CA LEU A 12 15.91 0.63 10.83
C LEU A 12 16.99 -0.45 10.59
N ASP A 13 18.22 -0.21 11.02
CA ASP A 13 19.29 -1.21 10.92
C ASP A 13 19.01 -2.46 11.77
N THR A 14 18.23 -2.32 12.85
CA THR A 14 17.85 -3.45 13.74
C THR A 14 16.53 -4.12 13.37
N ILE A 15 15.70 -3.48 12.54
CA ILE A 15 14.42 -4.03 12.11
C ILE A 15 14.60 -4.87 10.84
N HIS A 16 14.05 -6.09 10.85
CA HIS A 16 14.08 -7.01 9.71
C HIS A 16 12.66 -7.40 9.28
N PRO A 17 12.48 -7.75 8.00
CA PRO A 17 11.22 -8.33 7.55
C PRO A 17 10.88 -9.59 8.33
N LEU A 18 9.59 -9.78 8.64
CA LEU A 18 9.07 -11.00 9.24
C LEU A 18 9.09 -12.17 8.26
N GLY A 19 8.75 -13.35 8.73
CA GLY A 19 8.56 -14.54 7.91
C GLY A 19 7.46 -14.38 6.87
N LEU A 20 7.28 -15.42 6.07
CA LEU A 20 6.23 -15.49 5.06
C LEU A 20 5.07 -16.34 5.58
N GLU A 21 3.87 -16.01 5.12
CA GLU A 21 2.66 -16.79 5.32
C GLU A 21 1.96 -17.01 3.99
N LYS A 22 1.27 -18.16 3.86
CA LYS A 22 0.52 -18.49 2.64
C LYS A 22 -0.96 -18.18 2.86
N ILE A 23 -1.51 -17.27 2.05
CA ILE A 23 -2.88 -16.80 2.17
C ILE A 23 -3.61 -16.87 0.83
N HIS A 24 -4.94 -16.82 0.88
CA HIS A 24 -5.77 -16.73 -0.31
C HIS A 24 -5.57 -15.37 -1.01
N ILE A 25 -5.60 -15.34 -2.35
CA ILE A 25 -5.30 -14.12 -3.13
C ILE A 25 -6.20 -12.93 -2.79
N LEU A 26 -7.47 -13.15 -2.40
CA LEU A 26 -8.37 -12.05 -2.01
C LEU A 26 -7.99 -11.44 -0.66
N ASP A 27 -7.38 -12.20 0.26
CA ASP A 27 -6.90 -11.71 1.54
C ASP A 27 -5.56 -10.99 1.41
N ALA A 28 -4.97 -11.04 0.20
CA ALA A 28 -3.65 -10.49 -0.08
C ALA A 28 -3.67 -9.02 -0.53
N LEU A 29 -4.83 -8.41 -0.71
CA LEU A 29 -4.92 -7.00 -1.12
C LEU A 29 -4.16 -6.08 -0.14
N GLY A 30 -3.27 -5.25 -0.69
CA GLY A 30 -2.42 -4.35 0.09
C GLY A 30 -1.23 -5.01 0.80
N ARG A 31 -1.10 -6.35 0.74
CA ARG A 31 0.06 -7.08 1.28
C ARG A 31 1.25 -7.00 0.33
N VAL A 32 2.43 -7.31 0.84
CA VAL A 32 3.66 -7.41 0.05
C VAL A 32 3.94 -8.87 -0.29
N ILE A 33 4.11 -9.17 -1.57
CA ILE A 33 4.36 -10.53 -2.05
C ILE A 33 5.77 -10.99 -1.66
N GLY A 34 5.87 -12.23 -1.19
CA GLY A 34 7.11 -12.84 -0.68
C GLY A 34 7.83 -13.76 -1.68
N GLU A 35 7.26 -13.97 -2.86
CA GLU A 35 7.77 -14.84 -3.91
C GLU A 35 7.63 -14.20 -5.29
N ASP A 36 8.45 -14.62 -6.26
CA ASP A 36 8.26 -14.23 -7.65
C ASP A 36 7.19 -15.10 -8.29
N ILE A 37 6.27 -14.48 -9.05
CA ILE A 37 5.20 -15.19 -9.75
C ILE A 37 5.60 -15.38 -11.19
N LEU A 38 5.91 -16.63 -11.51
CA LEU A 38 6.19 -17.07 -12.87
C LEU A 38 4.92 -17.63 -13.52
N ALA A 39 4.71 -17.33 -14.80
CA ALA A 39 3.59 -17.82 -15.57
C ALA A 39 3.75 -19.32 -15.90
N PRO A 40 2.89 -20.22 -15.40
CA PRO A 40 2.98 -21.67 -15.70
C PRO A 40 2.54 -21.99 -17.13
N ARG A 41 1.85 -21.08 -17.80
CA ARG A 41 1.32 -21.22 -19.16
C ARG A 41 1.21 -19.85 -19.82
N PRO A 42 1.19 -19.78 -21.17
CA PRO A 42 1.01 -18.51 -21.86
C PRO A 42 -0.42 -17.97 -21.71
N ILE A 43 -0.59 -16.66 -21.83
CA ILE A 43 -1.88 -15.96 -21.91
C ILE A 43 -1.90 -15.12 -23.20
N PRO A 44 -2.86 -15.34 -24.13
CA PRO A 44 -3.78 -16.47 -24.15
C PRO A 44 -3.06 -17.81 -24.41
N PRO A 45 -3.69 -18.97 -24.05
CA PRO A 45 -3.01 -20.27 -24.18
C PRO A 45 -2.88 -20.77 -25.62
N LYS A 46 -3.66 -20.22 -26.56
CA LYS A 46 -3.65 -20.51 -28.00
C LYS A 46 -3.97 -19.23 -28.77
N ASN A 47 -3.62 -19.22 -30.06
CA ASN A 47 -4.11 -18.17 -30.94
C ASN A 47 -5.64 -18.15 -30.93
N ASN A 48 -6.24 -16.99 -30.71
CA ASN A 48 -7.67 -16.82 -30.67
C ASN A 48 -8.16 -15.58 -31.42
N SER A 49 -9.45 -15.52 -31.67
CA SER A 49 -10.04 -14.38 -32.35
C SER A 49 -10.09 -13.14 -31.42
N ALA A 50 -9.65 -12.00 -31.93
CA ALA A 50 -9.79 -10.71 -31.28
C ALA A 50 -11.19 -10.11 -31.43
N MET A 51 -11.95 -10.56 -32.46
CA MET A 51 -13.26 -10.02 -32.85
C MET A 51 -14.27 -11.13 -33.14
N ASP A 52 -15.54 -10.80 -33.12
CA ASP A 52 -16.59 -11.65 -33.67
C ASP A 52 -16.55 -11.56 -35.20
N GLY A 53 -16.61 -12.72 -35.88
CA GLY A 53 -16.50 -12.72 -37.32
C GLY A 53 -16.35 -14.10 -37.95
N TYR A 54 -15.50 -14.20 -38.93
CA TYR A 54 -15.22 -15.41 -39.68
C TYR A 54 -13.71 -15.66 -39.77
N ALA A 55 -13.26 -16.80 -39.28
CA ALA A 55 -11.91 -17.29 -39.49
C ALA A 55 -11.77 -17.80 -40.90
N ILE A 56 -10.79 -17.25 -41.62
CA ILE A 56 -10.60 -17.42 -43.10
C ILE A 56 -9.13 -17.58 -43.41
N ARG A 57 -8.86 -17.96 -44.64
CA ARG A 57 -7.57 -17.80 -45.27
C ARG A 57 -7.56 -16.43 -45.95
N CYS A 58 -6.65 -15.56 -45.61
CA CYS A 58 -6.58 -14.21 -46.18
C CYS A 58 -6.38 -14.25 -47.72
N GLU A 59 -5.68 -15.27 -48.23
CA GLU A 59 -5.46 -15.49 -49.66
C GLU A 59 -6.77 -15.64 -50.46
N ASP A 60 -7.83 -16.16 -49.81
CA ASP A 60 -9.14 -16.35 -50.46
C ASP A 60 -9.94 -15.05 -50.57
N THR A 61 -9.48 -13.94 -49.94
CA THR A 61 -10.17 -12.65 -49.98
C THR A 61 -9.49 -11.61 -50.87
N ARG A 62 -8.52 -12.03 -51.67
CA ARG A 62 -7.80 -11.13 -52.59
C ARG A 62 -8.78 -10.37 -53.51
N ASP A 63 -8.57 -9.07 -53.62
CA ASP A 63 -9.39 -8.14 -54.41
C ASP A 63 -10.86 -8.02 -53.97
N ALA A 64 -11.22 -8.51 -52.79
CA ALA A 64 -12.58 -8.37 -52.24
C ALA A 64 -12.93 -6.89 -51.99
N SER A 65 -14.11 -6.49 -52.50
CA SER A 65 -14.63 -5.12 -52.34
C SER A 65 -16.16 -5.13 -52.27
N GLN A 66 -16.77 -4.01 -51.94
CA GLN A 66 -18.23 -3.85 -51.94
C GLN A 66 -18.85 -4.17 -53.30
N GLU A 67 -18.14 -3.89 -54.40
CA GLU A 67 -18.59 -4.14 -55.77
C GLU A 67 -18.32 -5.58 -56.25
N ARG A 68 -17.31 -6.22 -55.63
CA ARG A 68 -16.85 -7.57 -55.99
C ARG A 68 -16.65 -8.39 -54.68
N PRO A 69 -17.72 -8.74 -53.96
CA PRO A 69 -17.60 -9.53 -52.74
C PRO A 69 -17.11 -10.95 -53.03
N VAL A 70 -16.26 -11.47 -52.17
CA VAL A 70 -15.86 -12.88 -52.22
C VAL A 70 -16.88 -13.69 -51.40
N ILE A 71 -17.28 -14.84 -51.94
CA ILE A 71 -18.25 -15.74 -51.28
C ILE A 71 -17.52 -16.97 -50.75
N LEU A 72 -17.60 -17.21 -49.41
CA LEU A 72 -17.01 -18.36 -48.78
C LEU A 72 -18.06 -19.26 -48.16
N ALA A 73 -17.84 -20.59 -48.20
CA ALA A 73 -18.70 -21.55 -47.60
C ALA A 73 -18.46 -21.62 -46.07
N VAL A 74 -19.50 -21.42 -45.23
CA VAL A 74 -19.39 -21.52 -43.76
C VAL A 74 -19.48 -22.97 -43.38
N ILE A 75 -18.38 -23.55 -42.91
CA ILE A 75 -18.27 -25.00 -42.56
C ILE A 75 -18.51 -25.32 -41.10
N GLU A 76 -18.33 -24.35 -40.20
CA GLU A 76 -18.48 -24.53 -38.74
C GLU A 76 -18.85 -23.20 -38.08
N ASP A 77 -19.45 -23.28 -36.88
CA ASP A 77 -19.68 -22.14 -35.97
C ASP A 77 -18.98 -22.46 -34.65
N ILE A 78 -18.07 -21.58 -34.22
CA ILE A 78 -17.21 -21.76 -33.02
C ILE A 78 -17.56 -20.67 -32.01
N PRO A 79 -18.50 -20.93 -31.08
CA PRO A 79 -18.77 -20.02 -29.98
C PRO A 79 -17.61 -20.00 -28.98
N ALA A 80 -17.56 -18.98 -28.13
CA ALA A 80 -16.59 -18.89 -27.06
C ALA A 80 -16.62 -20.16 -26.19
N GLY A 81 -15.43 -20.67 -25.82
CA GLY A 81 -15.29 -21.91 -25.03
C GLY A 81 -15.37 -23.21 -25.83
N SER A 82 -15.61 -23.15 -27.14
CA SER A 82 -15.60 -24.31 -28.03
C SER A 82 -14.23 -24.53 -28.68
N ILE A 83 -13.99 -25.76 -29.12
CA ILE A 83 -12.76 -26.13 -29.84
C ILE A 83 -13.11 -26.35 -31.33
N PRO A 84 -12.34 -25.77 -32.26
CA PRO A 84 -12.49 -26.04 -33.71
C PRO A 84 -12.37 -27.54 -34.02
N ARG A 85 -13.24 -28.06 -34.87
CA ARG A 85 -13.23 -29.46 -35.28
C ARG A 85 -12.89 -29.65 -36.75
N LYS A 86 -13.00 -28.59 -37.56
CA LYS A 86 -12.74 -28.60 -38.99
C LYS A 86 -11.55 -27.76 -39.35
N VAL A 87 -10.87 -28.17 -40.42
CA VAL A 87 -9.79 -27.40 -41.04
C VAL A 87 -10.40 -26.48 -42.08
N VAL A 88 -9.99 -25.21 -42.10
CA VAL A 88 -10.46 -24.24 -43.12
C VAL A 88 -9.62 -24.40 -44.39
N GLY A 89 -10.27 -24.95 -45.40
CA GLY A 89 -9.69 -25.06 -46.74
C GLY A 89 -9.93 -23.81 -47.60
N SER A 90 -9.44 -23.84 -48.85
CA SER A 90 -9.70 -22.77 -49.83
C SER A 90 -11.20 -22.62 -50.12
N GLY A 91 -11.68 -21.37 -50.20
CA GLY A 91 -13.10 -21.05 -50.40
C GLY A 91 -13.99 -21.31 -49.19
N GLN A 92 -13.42 -21.56 -48.01
CA GLN A 92 -14.15 -21.88 -46.80
C GLN A 92 -13.92 -20.82 -45.72
N ALA A 93 -14.89 -20.70 -44.82
CA ALA A 93 -14.84 -19.87 -43.59
C ALA A 93 -15.44 -20.62 -42.42
N THR A 94 -15.02 -20.27 -41.22
CA THR A 94 -15.64 -20.72 -39.98
C THR A 94 -16.11 -19.50 -39.20
N ARG A 95 -17.41 -19.48 -38.86
CA ARG A 95 -17.89 -18.42 -37.96
C ARG A 95 -17.25 -18.57 -36.61
N ILE A 96 -16.73 -17.47 -36.05
CA ILE A 96 -15.94 -17.47 -34.83
C ILE A 96 -16.34 -16.30 -33.95
N MET A 97 -16.37 -16.53 -32.62
CA MET A 97 -16.60 -15.49 -31.62
C MET A 97 -15.30 -15.08 -30.97
N THR A 98 -15.25 -13.86 -30.46
CA THR A 98 -14.12 -13.31 -29.71
C THR A 98 -13.66 -14.28 -28.61
N GLY A 99 -12.35 -14.52 -28.55
CA GLY A 99 -11.73 -15.46 -27.60
C GLY A 99 -11.78 -16.94 -28.01
N ALA A 100 -12.51 -17.31 -29.06
CA ALA A 100 -12.51 -18.69 -29.57
C ALA A 100 -11.18 -18.99 -30.28
N PRO A 101 -10.63 -20.23 -30.15
CA PRO A 101 -9.38 -20.61 -30.80
C PRO A 101 -9.50 -20.56 -32.34
N ILE A 102 -8.45 -20.09 -33.00
CA ILE A 102 -8.39 -20.06 -34.46
C ILE A 102 -8.31 -21.49 -34.99
N PRO A 103 -9.21 -21.90 -35.93
CA PRO A 103 -9.16 -23.22 -36.56
C PRO A 103 -7.90 -23.38 -37.42
N GLU A 104 -7.44 -24.62 -37.53
CA GLU A 104 -6.36 -24.97 -38.45
C GLU A 104 -6.72 -24.57 -39.87
N GLY A 105 -5.72 -24.05 -40.65
CA GLY A 105 -5.89 -23.57 -42.01
C GLY A 105 -6.29 -22.10 -42.11
N ALA A 106 -6.93 -21.51 -41.12
CA ALA A 106 -7.23 -20.09 -41.08
C ALA A 106 -6.01 -19.27 -40.59
N ASN A 107 -5.81 -18.10 -41.20
CA ASN A 107 -4.71 -17.19 -40.89
C ASN A 107 -5.12 -15.72 -40.75
N ALA A 108 -6.45 -15.46 -40.77
CA ALA A 108 -7.05 -14.15 -40.51
C ALA A 108 -8.48 -14.33 -39.97
N VAL A 109 -8.97 -13.29 -39.29
CA VAL A 109 -10.38 -13.16 -38.91
C VAL A 109 -10.97 -11.94 -39.60
N MET A 110 -12.03 -12.14 -40.36
CA MET A 110 -12.84 -11.08 -40.98
C MET A 110 -13.91 -10.68 -40.01
N ARG A 111 -14.04 -9.40 -39.68
CA ARG A 111 -15.04 -8.88 -38.75
C ARG A 111 -16.46 -9.06 -39.28
N MET A 112 -17.43 -9.24 -38.39
CA MET A 112 -18.84 -9.37 -38.82
C MET A 112 -19.33 -8.14 -39.56
N GLU A 113 -18.86 -6.95 -39.24
CA GLU A 113 -19.23 -5.67 -39.83
C GLU A 113 -18.83 -5.59 -41.31
N ASP A 114 -17.78 -6.33 -41.74
CA ASP A 114 -17.26 -6.37 -43.09
C ASP A 114 -17.82 -7.56 -43.88
N THR A 115 -18.91 -8.17 -43.41
CA THR A 115 -19.48 -9.40 -43.98
C THR A 115 -21.01 -9.37 -44.06
N GLU A 116 -21.58 -10.20 -44.95
CA GLU A 116 -23.03 -10.48 -45.02
C GLU A 116 -23.25 -11.98 -45.05
N LYS A 117 -23.93 -12.49 -44.03
CA LYS A 117 -24.30 -13.92 -43.94
C LYS A 117 -25.44 -14.23 -44.92
N ASN A 118 -25.28 -15.29 -45.70
CA ASN A 118 -26.34 -15.80 -46.62
C ASN A 118 -26.44 -17.31 -46.47
N GLY A 119 -27.34 -17.77 -45.58
CA GLY A 119 -27.51 -19.17 -45.30
C GLY A 119 -26.25 -19.88 -44.81
N ARG A 120 -25.70 -20.77 -45.65
CA ARG A 120 -24.43 -21.49 -45.41
C ARG A 120 -23.23 -20.85 -46.05
N THR A 121 -23.33 -19.63 -46.54
CA THR A 121 -22.23 -18.85 -47.13
C THR A 121 -22.10 -17.51 -46.42
N VAL A 122 -20.96 -16.86 -46.57
CA VAL A 122 -20.71 -15.50 -46.13
C VAL A 122 -20.09 -14.71 -47.30
N LYS A 123 -20.58 -13.50 -47.53
CA LYS A 123 -19.96 -12.53 -48.43
C LYS A 123 -18.95 -11.71 -47.67
N ILE A 124 -17.77 -11.56 -48.19
CA ILE A 124 -16.66 -10.76 -47.67
C ILE A 124 -16.49 -9.54 -48.56
N PHE A 125 -16.48 -8.34 -47.98
CA PHE A 125 -16.44 -7.07 -48.69
C PHE A 125 -15.08 -6.39 -48.64
N VAL A 126 -14.12 -6.93 -47.90
CA VAL A 126 -12.80 -6.32 -47.67
C VAL A 126 -11.73 -7.41 -47.78
N GLU A 127 -10.59 -7.09 -48.39
CA GLU A 127 -9.44 -7.98 -48.40
C GLU A 127 -8.80 -8.05 -47.03
N ALA A 128 -8.56 -9.27 -46.52
CA ALA A 128 -7.92 -9.52 -45.23
C ALA A 128 -6.41 -9.61 -45.35
N THR A 129 -5.70 -9.16 -44.33
CA THR A 129 -4.25 -9.36 -44.22
C THR A 129 -3.95 -10.52 -43.28
N LYS A 130 -2.82 -11.20 -43.49
CA LYS A 130 -2.39 -12.31 -42.63
C LYS A 130 -2.19 -11.84 -41.22
N GLY A 131 -2.79 -12.55 -40.26
CA GLY A 131 -2.75 -12.23 -38.84
C GLY A 131 -3.80 -11.21 -38.38
N GLN A 132 -4.61 -10.69 -39.30
CA GLN A 132 -5.65 -9.71 -38.97
C GLN A 132 -6.61 -10.28 -37.94
N ASP A 133 -6.86 -9.48 -36.86
CA ASP A 133 -7.75 -9.77 -35.73
C ASP A 133 -7.51 -11.14 -35.06
N ILE A 134 -6.26 -11.62 -35.07
CA ILE A 134 -5.79 -12.81 -34.34
C ILE A 134 -4.90 -12.36 -33.17
N ARG A 135 -5.27 -12.70 -31.95
CA ARG A 135 -4.38 -12.63 -30.78
C ARG A 135 -3.50 -13.88 -30.74
N LEU A 136 -2.21 -13.66 -30.64
CA LEU A 136 -1.24 -14.74 -30.62
C LEU A 136 -1.15 -15.38 -29.24
N ALA A 137 -0.88 -16.70 -29.19
CA ALA A 137 -0.56 -17.37 -27.95
C ALA A 137 0.60 -16.69 -27.24
N GLY A 138 0.41 -16.31 -25.97
CA GLY A 138 1.43 -15.64 -25.18
C GLY A 138 1.69 -14.19 -25.53
N GLU A 139 0.81 -13.50 -26.23
CA GLU A 139 1.00 -12.08 -26.54
C GLU A 139 0.92 -11.18 -25.30
N ASP A 140 0.12 -11.57 -24.28
CA ASP A 140 0.03 -10.86 -22.99
C ASP A 140 1.12 -11.37 -22.03
N VAL A 141 1.18 -12.71 -21.84
CA VAL A 141 2.14 -13.34 -20.93
C VAL A 141 2.69 -14.62 -21.56
N ARG A 142 4.01 -14.76 -21.59
CA ARG A 142 4.69 -15.96 -22.09
C ARG A 142 4.87 -16.99 -20.98
N GLN A 143 4.91 -18.27 -21.33
CA GLN A 143 5.24 -19.32 -20.38
C GLN A 143 6.65 -19.10 -19.81
N GLY A 144 6.78 -19.18 -18.45
CA GLY A 144 8.02 -18.96 -17.73
C GLY A 144 8.36 -17.49 -17.47
N GLU A 145 7.56 -16.55 -17.97
CA GLU A 145 7.75 -15.12 -17.71
C GLU A 145 7.47 -14.78 -16.25
N GLU A 146 8.31 -13.94 -15.65
CA GLU A 146 8.07 -13.34 -14.34
C GLU A 146 7.07 -12.18 -14.51
N VAL A 147 5.87 -12.36 -13.96
CA VAL A 147 4.76 -11.39 -14.11
C VAL A 147 4.58 -10.51 -12.88
N ILE A 148 5.00 -10.96 -11.70
CA ILE A 148 4.99 -10.18 -10.47
C ILE A 148 6.25 -10.52 -9.68
N SER A 149 7.06 -9.51 -9.38
CA SER A 149 8.30 -9.68 -8.61
C SER A 149 8.04 -9.66 -7.10
N ARG A 150 8.83 -10.40 -6.36
CA ARG A 150 8.90 -10.34 -4.90
C ARG A 150 9.08 -8.89 -4.43
N GLY A 151 8.38 -8.52 -3.34
CA GLY A 151 8.42 -7.16 -2.79
C GLY A 151 7.39 -6.21 -3.41
N CYS A 152 6.64 -6.65 -4.42
CA CYS A 152 5.53 -5.87 -4.98
C CYS A 152 4.36 -5.79 -3.99
N ILE A 153 3.70 -4.62 -3.94
CA ILE A 153 2.43 -4.46 -3.21
C ILE A 153 1.31 -4.97 -4.10
N ILE A 154 0.49 -5.85 -3.55
CA ILE A 154 -0.61 -6.49 -4.27
C ILE A 154 -1.79 -5.53 -4.36
N ARG A 155 -2.14 -5.15 -5.59
CA ARG A 155 -3.30 -4.33 -5.98
C ARG A 155 -4.33 -5.22 -6.70
N PRO A 156 -5.51 -4.70 -7.06
CA PRO A 156 -6.49 -5.47 -7.81
C PRO A 156 -5.97 -6.07 -9.12
N ALA A 157 -5.04 -5.40 -9.80
CA ALA A 157 -4.43 -5.90 -11.04
C ALA A 157 -3.58 -7.17 -10.80
N GLU A 158 -2.76 -7.18 -9.75
CA GLU A 158 -1.95 -8.35 -9.38
C GLU A 158 -2.85 -9.54 -8.97
N ILE A 159 -3.97 -9.28 -8.26
CA ILE A 159 -4.97 -10.32 -7.95
C ILE A 159 -5.57 -10.89 -9.23
N GLY A 160 -5.95 -10.03 -10.18
CA GLY A 160 -6.47 -10.45 -11.49
C GLY A 160 -5.49 -11.31 -12.27
N MET A 161 -4.22 -10.90 -12.30
CA MET A 161 -3.16 -11.66 -12.96
C MET A 161 -2.94 -13.03 -12.30
N MET A 162 -2.85 -13.09 -10.97
CA MET A 162 -2.71 -14.37 -10.25
C MET A 162 -3.89 -15.31 -10.51
N ALA A 163 -5.11 -14.78 -10.56
CA ALA A 163 -6.30 -15.55 -10.92
C ALA A 163 -6.23 -16.08 -12.37
N ALA A 164 -5.80 -15.26 -13.34
CA ALA A 164 -5.61 -15.69 -14.73
C ALA A 164 -4.55 -16.78 -14.88
N LEU A 165 -3.53 -16.78 -14.01
CA LEU A 165 -2.50 -17.83 -13.92
C LEU A 165 -2.96 -19.08 -13.16
N GLY A 166 -4.16 -19.07 -12.56
CA GLY A 166 -4.71 -20.19 -11.78
C GLY A 166 -4.12 -20.31 -10.38
N ARG A 167 -3.56 -19.22 -9.83
CA ARG A 167 -3.02 -19.16 -8.47
C ARG A 167 -4.09 -18.67 -7.50
N SER A 168 -4.55 -19.55 -6.59
CA SER A 168 -5.51 -19.20 -5.53
C SER A 168 -4.86 -18.85 -4.21
N PHE A 169 -3.61 -19.28 -3.99
CA PHE A 169 -2.83 -19.00 -2.79
C PHE A 169 -1.44 -18.49 -3.16
N ILE A 170 -0.92 -17.56 -2.34
CA ILE A 170 0.39 -16.95 -2.51
C ILE A 170 1.09 -16.77 -1.17
N SER A 171 2.43 -16.66 -1.21
CA SER A 171 3.25 -16.30 -0.06
C SER A 171 3.38 -14.78 0.03
N VAL A 172 3.07 -14.22 1.19
CA VAL A 172 3.21 -12.80 1.50
C VAL A 172 3.98 -12.62 2.81
N TYR A 173 4.58 -11.46 3.03
CA TYR A 173 5.19 -11.16 4.33
C TYR A 173 4.10 -11.09 5.41
N GLN A 174 4.41 -11.63 6.61
CA GLN A 174 3.51 -11.63 7.76
C GLN A 174 3.20 -10.22 8.23
N LYS A 175 2.01 -10.04 8.83
CA LYS A 175 1.63 -8.81 9.54
C LYS A 175 2.20 -8.86 10.95
N PRO A 176 2.96 -7.84 11.41
CA PRO A 176 3.46 -7.82 12.78
C PRO A 176 2.31 -7.67 13.78
N LEU A 177 2.36 -8.46 14.85
CA LEU A 177 1.58 -8.29 16.05
C LEU A 177 2.29 -7.24 16.92
N VAL A 178 1.62 -6.12 17.23
CA VAL A 178 2.22 -4.98 17.93
C VAL A 178 1.55 -4.78 19.29
N ALA A 179 2.26 -5.03 20.36
CA ALA A 179 1.78 -4.78 21.71
C ALA A 179 1.77 -3.28 22.02
N VAL A 180 0.65 -2.78 22.54
CA VAL A 180 0.49 -1.40 22.99
C VAL A 180 0.25 -1.39 24.49
N LEU A 181 1.15 -0.74 25.23
CA LEU A 181 1.14 -0.58 26.67
C LEU A 181 1.13 0.91 27.03
N ALA A 182 0.21 1.36 27.88
CA ALA A 182 0.29 2.67 28.53
C ALA A 182 0.80 2.54 29.95
N THR A 183 1.52 3.57 30.44
CA THR A 183 1.99 3.62 31.83
C THR A 183 1.64 4.98 32.46
N GLY A 184 1.19 4.96 33.71
CA GLY A 184 0.85 6.15 34.49
C GLY A 184 -0.35 5.91 35.38
N ASP A 185 -0.22 6.23 36.67
CA ASP A 185 -1.31 6.10 37.69
C ASP A 185 -2.46 7.09 37.45
N GLU A 186 -2.19 8.14 36.66
CA GLU A 186 -3.19 9.12 36.23
C GLU A 186 -4.13 8.59 35.12
N LEU A 187 -3.78 7.46 34.47
CA LEU A 187 -4.53 6.95 33.33
C LEU A 187 -5.67 6.01 33.74
N VAL A 188 -6.80 6.18 33.06
CA VAL A 188 -7.94 5.24 33.08
C VAL A 188 -8.33 4.85 31.66
N ASP A 189 -9.03 3.74 31.52
CA ASP A 189 -9.51 3.28 30.19
C ASP A 189 -10.74 4.09 29.74
N VAL A 190 -11.08 3.99 28.44
CA VAL A 190 -12.15 4.80 27.81
C VAL A 190 -13.53 4.57 28.43
N ASP A 191 -13.79 3.37 28.97
CA ASP A 191 -15.07 2.99 29.60
C ASP A 191 -15.14 3.30 31.10
N GLU A 192 -14.08 3.89 31.64
CA GLU A 192 -14.03 4.27 33.07
C GLU A 192 -14.36 5.76 33.24
N ASN A 193 -14.96 6.10 34.41
CA ASN A 193 -15.19 7.49 34.77
C ASN A 193 -13.97 8.07 35.49
N PRO A 194 -13.24 9.03 34.89
CA PRO A 194 -12.04 9.58 35.50
C PRO A 194 -12.39 10.44 36.73
N SER A 195 -11.64 10.30 37.79
CA SER A 195 -11.61 11.26 38.89
C SER A 195 -11.01 12.60 38.42
N PRO A 196 -11.09 13.71 39.17
CA PRO A 196 -10.63 15.03 38.74
C PRO A 196 -9.14 15.12 38.36
N TRP A 197 -8.30 14.18 38.80
CA TRP A 197 -6.87 14.09 38.48
C TRP A 197 -6.48 12.97 37.53
N GLN A 198 -7.47 12.19 37.09
CA GLN A 198 -7.25 11.14 36.09
C GLN A 198 -7.62 11.63 34.70
N ILE A 199 -6.98 11.04 33.71
CA ILE A 199 -7.23 11.30 32.26
C ILE A 199 -7.45 9.98 31.51
N ILE A 200 -8.29 10.02 30.53
CA ILE A 200 -8.54 8.85 29.66
C ILE A 200 -7.32 8.58 28.77
N SER A 201 -6.90 7.33 28.67
CA SER A 201 -5.77 6.87 27.86
C SER A 201 -6.06 6.95 26.37
N SER A 202 -6.05 8.17 25.82
CA SER A 202 -6.29 8.39 24.38
C SER A 202 -5.14 7.88 23.50
N ASN A 203 -3.91 7.85 24.01
CA ASN A 203 -2.73 7.42 23.25
C ASN A 203 -2.81 5.95 22.84
N SER A 204 -3.26 5.07 23.73
CA SER A 204 -3.39 3.64 23.44
C SER A 204 -4.26 3.39 22.21
N TYR A 205 -5.37 4.10 22.11
CA TYR A 205 -6.30 3.99 20.97
C TYR A 205 -5.76 4.65 19.72
N ALA A 206 -5.13 5.84 19.84
CA ALA A 206 -4.52 6.51 18.69
C ALA A 206 -3.39 5.69 18.07
N ILE A 207 -2.51 5.11 18.92
CA ILE A 207 -1.42 4.23 18.48
C ILE A 207 -1.99 2.95 17.85
N ALA A 208 -2.98 2.31 18.47
CA ALA A 208 -3.63 1.12 17.91
C ALA A 208 -4.26 1.42 16.52
N ALA A 209 -4.90 2.57 16.37
CA ALA A 209 -5.44 3.01 15.08
C ALA A 209 -4.34 3.26 14.05
N GLN A 210 -3.21 3.87 14.42
CA GLN A 210 -2.06 4.05 13.52
C GLN A 210 -1.41 2.71 13.11
N ILE A 211 -1.39 1.70 14.01
CA ILE A 211 -0.94 0.33 13.71
C ILE A 211 -1.86 -0.29 12.65
N LEU A 212 -3.19 -0.20 12.83
CA LEU A 212 -4.18 -0.68 11.84
C LEU A 212 -4.03 0.03 10.49
N ASP A 213 -3.83 1.36 10.49
CA ASP A 213 -3.60 2.15 9.26
C ASP A 213 -2.33 1.71 8.51
N CYS A 214 -1.33 1.20 9.22
CA CYS A 214 -0.15 0.60 8.63
C CYS A 214 -0.40 -0.81 8.04
N GLY A 215 -1.53 -1.45 8.37
CA GLY A 215 -1.83 -2.84 8.00
C GLY A 215 -1.31 -3.89 8.99
N ALA A 216 -0.76 -3.48 10.14
CA ALA A 216 -0.31 -4.35 11.23
C ALA A 216 -1.45 -4.67 12.21
N ILE A 217 -1.20 -5.54 13.19
CA ILE A 217 -2.20 -6.03 14.15
C ILE A 217 -1.91 -5.47 15.54
N PRO A 218 -2.75 -4.59 16.11
CA PRO A 218 -2.55 -4.10 17.47
C PRO A 218 -2.99 -5.15 18.50
N LEU A 219 -2.18 -5.29 19.55
CA LEU A 219 -2.46 -6.07 20.74
C LEU A 219 -2.48 -5.13 21.95
N GLN A 220 -3.66 -4.77 22.43
CA GLN A 220 -3.79 -3.91 23.59
C GLN A 220 -3.45 -4.67 24.87
N ILE A 221 -2.37 -4.29 25.55
CA ILE A 221 -1.95 -4.85 26.85
C ILE A 221 -2.66 -4.14 27.99
N GLY A 222 -3.13 -2.90 27.75
CA GLY A 222 -3.81 -2.04 28.70
C GLY A 222 -2.87 -1.10 29.44
N ILE A 223 -3.33 -0.56 30.57
CA ILE A 223 -2.62 0.43 31.37
C ILE A 223 -1.86 -0.30 32.48
N ALA A 224 -0.54 -0.11 32.55
CA ALA A 224 0.27 -0.57 33.69
C ALA A 224 0.28 0.49 34.79
N LYS A 225 0.05 0.06 35.99
CA LYS A 225 0.27 0.87 37.21
C LYS A 225 1.76 1.10 37.43
N ASP A 226 2.12 2.19 38.08
CA ASP A 226 3.51 2.52 38.40
C ASP A 226 4.03 1.65 39.56
N THR A 227 3.74 0.32 39.53
CA THR A 227 4.29 -0.69 40.39
C THR A 227 5.16 -1.67 39.60
N ARG A 228 6.23 -2.19 40.30
CA ARG A 228 7.16 -3.13 39.68
C ARG A 228 6.45 -4.40 39.20
N GLU A 229 5.53 -4.93 40.03
CA GLU A 229 4.80 -6.16 39.78
C GLU A 229 3.90 -6.06 38.54
N ASP A 230 3.08 -5.01 38.46
CA ASP A 230 2.12 -4.84 37.36
C ASP A 230 2.85 -4.54 36.04
N LEU A 231 3.82 -3.62 36.05
CA LEU A 231 4.61 -3.29 34.87
C LEU A 231 5.38 -4.50 34.33
N THR A 232 6.00 -5.31 35.25
CA THR A 232 6.70 -6.54 34.86
C THR A 232 5.74 -7.57 34.23
N ALA A 233 4.57 -7.77 34.82
CA ALA A 233 3.57 -8.71 34.33
C ALA A 233 3.07 -8.30 32.92
N LYS A 234 2.77 -7.02 32.72
CA LYS A 234 2.32 -6.50 31.45
C LYS A 234 3.41 -6.52 30.35
N LEU A 235 4.64 -6.18 30.70
CA LEU A 235 5.79 -6.30 29.79
C LEU A 235 6.03 -7.77 29.37
N LYS A 236 5.95 -8.72 30.30
CA LYS A 236 6.02 -10.15 29.97
C LYS A 236 4.89 -10.59 29.02
N SER A 237 3.68 -10.08 29.22
CA SER A 237 2.54 -10.35 28.33
C SER A 237 2.75 -9.76 26.94
N ALA A 238 3.47 -8.65 26.83
CA ALA A 238 3.81 -8.00 25.56
C ALA A 238 4.86 -8.76 24.74
N LEU A 239 5.67 -9.64 25.36
CA LEU A 239 6.72 -10.42 24.68
C LEU A 239 6.20 -11.43 23.63
N ARG A 240 4.91 -11.70 23.57
CA ARG A 240 4.29 -12.52 22.51
C ARG A 240 4.09 -11.77 21.21
N ALA A 241 4.35 -10.46 21.18
CA ALA A 241 4.26 -9.61 20.02
C ALA A 241 5.59 -9.55 19.26
N ASP A 242 5.54 -9.10 18.01
CA ASP A 242 6.71 -8.89 17.15
C ASP A 242 7.35 -7.52 17.39
N LEU A 243 6.61 -6.59 18.02
CA LEU A 243 7.06 -5.25 18.37
C LEU A 243 6.24 -4.75 19.57
N ILE A 244 6.88 -4.00 20.48
CA ILE A 244 6.25 -3.44 21.68
C ILE A 244 6.29 -1.92 21.59
N ILE A 245 5.19 -1.26 21.92
CA ILE A 245 5.09 0.20 22.07
C ILE A 245 4.61 0.51 23.47
N SER A 246 5.42 1.28 24.22
CA SER A 246 5.02 1.88 25.50
C SER A 246 4.71 3.36 25.26
N SER A 247 3.56 3.83 25.73
CA SER A 247 3.19 5.26 25.74
C SER A 247 3.23 5.78 27.17
N GLY A 248 4.09 6.77 27.44
CA GLY A 248 4.41 7.25 28.77
C GLY A 248 5.64 6.54 29.35
N GLY A 249 6.06 6.95 30.57
CA GLY A 249 7.18 6.34 31.29
C GLY A 249 8.59 6.52 30.69
N VAL A 250 8.74 7.29 29.58
CA VAL A 250 10.01 7.51 28.88
C VAL A 250 10.56 8.94 29.07
N SER A 251 9.98 9.69 29.99
CA SER A 251 10.47 11.03 30.34
C SER A 251 11.83 10.95 31.04
N VAL A 252 12.68 11.97 30.85
CA VAL A 252 13.98 12.11 31.53
C VAL A 252 13.87 12.49 33.01
N GLY A 253 12.67 12.36 33.62
CA GLY A 253 12.45 12.61 35.04
C GLY A 253 12.78 11.42 35.94
N ASP A 254 12.85 11.66 37.24
CA ASP A 254 13.42 10.80 38.28
C ASP A 254 12.65 9.48 38.63
N TYR A 255 11.65 9.10 37.80
CA TYR A 255 10.97 7.82 38.00
C TYR A 255 11.60 6.75 37.09
N ASP A 256 12.69 6.17 37.61
CA ASP A 256 13.50 5.16 36.93
C ASP A 256 12.88 3.76 36.90
N LEU A 257 11.67 3.55 37.46
CA LEU A 257 11.08 2.22 37.63
C LEU A 257 10.94 1.49 36.28
N VAL A 258 10.46 2.18 35.24
CA VAL A 258 10.35 1.61 33.88
C VAL A 258 11.74 1.26 33.34
N LYS A 259 12.73 2.14 33.48
CA LYS A 259 14.10 1.91 33.04
C LYS A 259 14.77 0.76 33.79
N ASP A 260 14.57 0.67 35.08
CA ASP A 260 15.18 -0.38 35.89
C ASP A 260 14.57 -1.75 35.62
N ILE A 261 13.25 -1.83 35.49
CA ILE A 261 12.56 -3.07 35.13
C ILE A 261 12.96 -3.48 33.70
N MET A 262 13.02 -2.54 32.80
CA MET A 262 13.50 -2.82 31.44
C MET A 262 14.94 -3.36 31.42
N LYS A 263 15.85 -2.86 32.26
CA LYS A 263 17.21 -3.39 32.39
C LYS A 263 17.23 -4.81 32.98
N GLU A 264 16.42 -5.09 34.00
CA GLU A 264 16.34 -6.42 34.65
C GLU A 264 15.74 -7.51 33.76
N VAL A 265 14.80 -7.16 32.87
CA VAL A 265 14.16 -8.12 31.96
C VAL A 265 15.03 -8.42 30.72
N GLY A 266 16.32 -8.06 30.74
CA GLY A 266 17.28 -8.38 29.67
C GLY A 266 17.28 -7.36 28.52
N ASN A 267 17.10 -6.10 28.84
CA ASN A 267 16.81 -5.05 27.87
C ASN A 267 18.04 -4.24 27.45
N ARG A 268 18.20 -4.01 26.15
CA ARG A 268 19.19 -3.09 25.56
C ARG A 268 18.49 -1.80 25.12
N MET A 269 18.00 -1.00 26.09
CA MET A 269 17.33 0.26 25.76
C MET A 269 18.30 1.43 25.67
N GLN A 270 18.10 2.23 24.62
CA GLN A 270 18.71 3.53 24.46
C GLN A 270 17.62 4.60 24.60
N PHE A 271 17.88 5.58 25.45
CA PHE A 271 16.98 6.72 25.68
C PHE A 271 17.56 7.93 24.99
N TRP A 272 16.86 8.44 23.99
CA TRP A 272 17.33 9.55 23.20
C TRP A 272 16.55 10.83 23.44
N GLN A 273 17.23 11.93 23.31
CA GLN A 273 16.61 13.20 22.98
C GLN A 273 16.86 13.44 21.49
N VAL A 274 15.86 13.18 20.66
CA VAL A 274 15.95 13.39 19.22
C VAL A 274 15.77 14.87 18.89
N ALA A 275 16.53 15.38 17.93
CA ALA A 275 16.47 16.78 17.48
C ALA A 275 15.18 17.05 16.65
N MET A 276 14.00 16.79 17.25
CA MET A 276 12.69 17.01 16.62
C MET A 276 11.67 17.65 17.57
N ARG A 277 10.63 18.24 17.00
CA ARG A 277 9.49 18.81 17.72
C ARG A 277 8.19 18.67 16.89
N PRO A 278 7.09 18.13 17.50
CA PRO A 278 7.03 17.46 18.80
C PRO A 278 7.73 16.09 18.76
N GLY A 279 7.90 15.42 19.91
CA GLY A 279 8.46 14.07 19.96
C GLY A 279 9.96 14.00 20.34
N LYS A 280 10.51 15.03 21.02
CA LYS A 280 11.92 15.06 21.44
C LYS A 280 12.36 13.82 22.24
N PRO A 281 11.65 13.35 23.32
CA PRO A 281 12.02 12.12 23.99
C PRO A 281 11.60 10.90 23.15
N LEU A 282 12.51 9.95 23.01
CA LEU A 282 12.27 8.65 22.37
C LEU A 282 13.14 7.62 23.07
N ALA A 283 12.54 6.48 23.45
CA ALA A 283 13.28 5.30 23.85
C ALA A 283 13.16 4.23 22.75
N PHE A 284 14.28 3.56 22.48
CA PHE A 284 14.30 2.44 21.53
C PHE A 284 15.27 1.38 22.00
N GLY A 285 14.93 0.12 21.80
CA GLY A 285 15.76 -1.01 22.14
C GLY A 285 15.05 -2.33 21.85
N ALA A 286 15.44 -3.39 22.56
CA ALA A 286 14.81 -4.69 22.46
C ALA A 286 14.65 -5.33 23.83
N MET A 287 13.60 -6.09 24.02
CA MET A 287 13.35 -6.92 25.16
C MET A 287 13.21 -8.38 24.70
N ASN A 288 14.16 -9.24 25.10
CA ASN A 288 14.26 -10.62 24.58
C ASN A 288 14.20 -10.66 23.04
N ASP A 289 14.98 -9.80 22.39
CA ASP A 289 15.05 -9.59 20.92
C ASP A 289 13.78 -9.03 20.26
N VAL A 290 12.71 -8.76 21.03
CA VAL A 290 11.52 -8.06 20.52
C VAL A 290 11.79 -6.55 20.55
N PRO A 291 11.74 -5.84 19.40
CA PRO A 291 11.93 -4.40 19.34
C PRO A 291 10.90 -3.66 20.22
N LEU A 292 11.36 -2.65 20.96
CA LEU A 292 10.53 -1.87 21.86
C LEU A 292 10.74 -0.38 21.62
N PHE A 293 9.64 0.33 21.41
CA PHE A 293 9.57 1.78 21.37
C PHE A 293 8.91 2.34 22.62
N GLY A 294 9.59 3.31 23.25
CA GLY A 294 8.99 4.16 24.26
C GLY A 294 8.63 5.51 23.65
N LEU A 295 7.35 5.80 23.55
CA LEU A 295 6.83 7.04 22.97
C LEU A 295 6.43 8.04 24.08
N PRO A 296 6.46 9.37 23.77
CA PRO A 296 6.07 10.39 24.75
C PRO A 296 4.63 10.26 25.22
N GLY A 297 4.33 10.67 26.47
CA GLY A 297 2.97 10.72 27.02
C GLY A 297 2.07 11.79 26.37
N ASN A 298 2.62 12.87 25.83
CA ASN A 298 1.82 13.88 25.11
C ASN A 298 1.25 13.32 23.79
N PRO A 299 -0.07 13.40 23.54
CA PRO A 299 -0.73 12.73 22.40
C PRO A 299 -0.12 13.06 21.04
N VAL A 300 0.07 14.33 20.74
CA VAL A 300 0.63 14.75 19.45
C VAL A 300 2.09 14.32 19.31
N SER A 301 2.87 14.35 20.38
CA SER A 301 4.24 13.85 20.38
C SER A 301 4.28 12.36 20.07
N SER A 302 3.41 11.58 20.71
CA SER A 302 3.28 10.15 20.52
C SER A 302 2.94 9.81 19.05
N MET A 303 1.90 10.45 18.50
CA MET A 303 1.45 10.23 17.11
C MET A 303 2.52 10.63 16.09
N VAL A 304 3.20 11.77 16.30
CA VAL A 304 4.27 12.20 15.37
C VAL A 304 5.50 11.31 15.49
N SER A 305 5.89 10.88 16.71
CA SER A 305 6.99 9.92 16.87
C SER A 305 6.66 8.56 16.26
N PHE A 306 5.41 8.09 16.39
CA PHE A 306 4.94 6.90 15.68
C PHE A 306 5.12 7.05 14.16
N GLU A 307 4.67 8.15 13.59
CA GLU A 307 4.74 8.40 12.15
C GLU A 307 6.18 8.41 11.63
N GLN A 308 7.12 8.98 12.40
CA GLN A 308 8.52 9.11 11.95
C GLN A 308 9.35 7.84 12.19
N PHE A 309 9.07 7.04 13.21
CA PHE A 309 9.93 5.91 13.62
C PHE A 309 9.23 4.56 13.59
N VAL A 310 8.03 4.47 14.17
CA VAL A 310 7.34 3.17 14.29
C VAL A 310 6.75 2.74 12.96
N ARG A 311 6.07 3.65 12.26
CA ARG A 311 5.47 3.35 10.95
C ARG A 311 6.50 2.79 9.95
N PRO A 312 7.66 3.44 9.69
CA PRO A 312 8.66 2.86 8.79
C PRO A 312 9.20 1.51 9.28
N SER A 313 9.29 1.28 10.58
CA SER A 313 9.67 -0.01 11.15
C SER A 313 8.65 -1.10 10.85
N LEU A 314 7.36 -0.84 11.06
CA LEU A 314 6.27 -1.76 10.75
C LEU A 314 6.21 -2.09 9.24
N LEU A 315 6.35 -1.08 8.38
CA LEU A 315 6.39 -1.29 6.94
C LEU A 315 7.59 -2.16 6.53
N LYS A 316 8.77 -1.94 7.13
CA LYS A 316 9.96 -2.78 6.89
C LYS A 316 9.71 -4.22 7.33
N MET A 317 9.09 -4.45 8.50
CA MET A 317 8.73 -5.78 8.99
C MET A 317 7.79 -6.51 8.01
N MET A 318 6.89 -5.78 7.35
CA MET A 318 5.97 -6.31 6.32
C MET A 318 6.59 -6.39 4.91
N GLY A 319 7.89 -6.18 4.76
CA GLY A 319 8.60 -6.33 3.49
C GLY A 319 8.42 -5.16 2.50
N HIS A 320 7.84 -4.03 2.93
CA HIS A 320 7.75 -2.85 2.07
C HIS A 320 9.14 -2.27 1.79
N GLN A 321 9.35 -1.81 0.55
CA GLN A 321 10.55 -1.11 0.13
C GLN A 321 10.43 0.40 0.34
N ASN A 322 9.23 0.96 0.16
CA ASN A 322 8.94 2.38 0.37
C ASN A 322 8.38 2.59 1.78
N LEU A 323 9.23 3.06 2.70
CA LEU A 323 8.91 3.13 4.12
C LEU A 323 8.31 4.48 4.54
N PHE A 324 8.53 5.54 3.76
CA PHE A 324 8.19 6.91 4.15
C PHE A 324 6.96 7.42 3.41
N ARG A 325 6.22 8.32 4.09
CA ARG A 325 5.09 9.04 3.47
C ARG A 325 5.59 9.92 2.32
N ARG A 326 4.76 10.08 1.32
CA ARG A 326 5.00 11.01 0.23
C ARG A 326 5.03 12.44 0.74
N THR A 327 5.97 13.23 0.24
CA THR A 327 6.04 14.66 0.49
C THR A 327 5.67 15.45 -0.77
N VAL A 328 5.10 16.65 -0.56
CA VAL A 328 4.79 17.60 -1.62
C VAL A 328 5.33 18.97 -1.26
N LYS A 329 5.56 19.81 -2.28
CA LYS A 329 5.81 21.22 -2.10
C LYS A 329 4.47 21.95 -2.02
N ALA A 330 4.28 22.78 -0.99
CA ALA A 330 3.06 23.56 -0.78
C ALA A 330 3.39 25.04 -0.53
N LEU A 331 2.53 25.94 -0.99
CA LEU A 331 2.61 27.37 -0.70
C LEU A 331 2.10 27.63 0.72
N LEU A 332 2.93 28.23 1.56
CA LEU A 332 2.56 28.54 2.94
C LEU A 332 1.62 29.77 2.98
N LYS A 333 0.50 29.68 3.69
CA LYS A 333 -0.49 30.76 3.78
C LYS A 333 -0.23 31.76 4.90
N GLU A 334 0.58 31.41 5.89
CA GLU A 334 0.90 32.25 7.05
C GLU A 334 2.38 32.11 7.43
N ALA A 335 2.93 33.09 8.13
CA ALA A 335 4.33 33.01 8.57
C ALA A 335 4.49 32.05 9.74
N ILE A 336 5.58 31.30 9.75
CA ILE A 336 5.97 30.39 10.84
C ILE A 336 7.33 30.81 11.39
N ILE A 337 7.41 30.91 12.73
CA ILE A 337 8.67 31.17 13.43
C ILE A 337 8.97 30.00 14.36
N LYS A 338 10.21 29.50 14.34
CA LYS A 338 10.65 28.43 15.23
C LYS A 338 12.07 28.68 15.76
N LYS A 339 12.43 27.95 16.84
CA LYS A 339 13.82 27.94 17.33
C LYS A 339 14.70 27.05 16.44
N LYS A 340 15.98 27.45 16.23
CA LYS A 340 16.98 26.65 15.54
C LYS A 340 17.32 25.37 16.32
N GLY A 341 17.85 24.35 15.62
CA GLY A 341 18.45 23.16 16.22
C GLY A 341 17.51 21.96 16.40
N THR A 342 16.29 22.01 15.81
CA THR A 342 15.37 20.86 15.77
C THR A 342 14.54 20.86 14.49
N TRP A 343 14.27 19.67 13.96
CA TRP A 343 13.23 19.46 12.97
C TRP A 343 11.86 19.76 13.55
N HIS A 344 11.01 20.50 12.83
CA HIS A 344 9.63 20.74 13.26
C HIS A 344 8.64 20.06 12.30
N PHE A 345 7.73 19.27 12.90
CA PHE A 345 6.59 18.67 12.24
C PHE A 345 5.33 19.41 12.66
N ILE A 346 4.91 20.39 11.85
CA ILE A 346 3.84 21.33 12.18
C ILE A 346 2.54 20.83 11.56
N ARG A 347 1.52 20.62 12.39
CA ARG A 347 0.20 20.16 11.94
C ARG A 347 -0.40 21.22 11.03
N ALA A 348 -0.82 20.79 9.83
CA ALA A 348 -1.36 21.69 8.83
C ALA A 348 -2.54 21.08 8.08
N ARG A 349 -3.41 21.95 7.61
CA ARG A 349 -4.41 21.66 6.61
C ARG A 349 -3.84 21.97 5.24
N ILE A 350 -3.84 20.95 4.38
CA ILE A 350 -3.35 21.03 3.01
C ILE A 350 -4.55 21.00 2.09
N THR A 351 -4.59 21.93 1.14
CA THR A 351 -5.57 21.98 0.05
C THR A 351 -4.84 21.98 -1.28
N PHE A 352 -5.53 21.55 -2.34
CA PHE A 352 -5.00 21.63 -3.71
C PHE A 352 -5.91 22.61 -4.48
N GLU A 353 -5.38 23.77 -4.82
CA GLU A 353 -6.12 24.85 -5.48
C GLU A 353 -5.28 25.44 -6.61
N ASN A 354 -5.90 25.69 -7.75
CA ASN A 354 -5.24 26.29 -8.93
C ASN A 354 -3.96 25.56 -9.37
N GLY A 355 -3.95 24.21 -9.29
CA GLY A 355 -2.80 23.40 -9.69
C GLY A 355 -1.65 23.36 -8.67
N GLN A 356 -1.83 23.91 -7.48
CA GLN A 356 -0.80 24.01 -6.45
C GLN A 356 -1.31 23.59 -5.07
N TYR A 357 -0.47 22.87 -4.31
CA TYR A 357 -0.74 22.62 -2.90
C TYR A 357 -0.55 23.90 -2.08
N GLN A 358 -1.45 24.11 -1.12
CA GLN A 358 -1.40 25.20 -0.16
C GLN A 358 -1.40 24.60 1.24
N ALA A 359 -0.67 25.22 2.17
CA ALA A 359 -0.55 24.78 3.55
C ALA A 359 -0.92 25.89 4.52
N LEU A 360 -1.81 25.58 5.45
CA LEU A 360 -2.21 26.45 6.55
C LEU A 360 -2.06 25.68 7.86
N THR A 361 -1.46 26.25 8.92
CA THR A 361 -1.35 25.52 10.18
C THR A 361 -2.73 25.30 10.82
N THR A 362 -2.84 24.28 11.66
CA THR A 362 -4.10 24.00 12.38
C THR A 362 -4.30 24.89 13.62
N GLY A 363 -3.56 25.98 13.74
CA GLY A 363 -3.52 26.88 14.88
C GLY A 363 -2.45 26.48 15.90
N GLU A 364 -2.79 26.47 17.19
CA GLU A 364 -1.83 26.17 18.25
C GLU A 364 -1.11 24.82 18.08
N GLN A 365 0.21 24.84 18.22
CA GLN A 365 1.09 23.72 17.96
C GLN A 365 1.59 23.03 19.26
N GLY A 366 0.85 23.15 20.37
CA GLY A 366 1.16 22.44 21.62
C GLY A 366 1.13 20.91 21.46
N SER A 367 2.03 20.21 22.15
CA SER A 367 2.15 18.74 22.04
C SER A 367 1.00 17.96 22.70
N GLY A 368 0.22 18.60 23.57
CA GLY A 368 -1.00 18.04 24.19
C GLY A 368 -2.29 18.35 23.43
N ILE A 369 -2.25 19.16 22.36
CA ILE A 369 -3.46 19.62 21.66
C ILE A 369 -3.86 18.61 20.58
N LEU A 370 -4.48 17.49 20.99
CA LEU A 370 -4.91 16.42 20.07
C LEU A 370 -5.84 16.92 18.97
N LYS A 371 -6.70 17.91 19.23
CA LYS A 371 -7.57 18.54 18.24
C LYS A 371 -6.80 19.10 17.03
N SER A 372 -5.52 19.49 17.20
CA SER A 372 -4.68 19.94 16.10
C SER A 372 -4.36 18.82 15.10
N MET A 373 -4.23 17.57 15.56
CA MET A 373 -4.08 16.39 14.69
C MET A 373 -5.39 16.05 13.96
N VAL A 374 -6.54 16.14 14.65
CA VAL A 374 -7.87 15.91 14.02
C VAL A 374 -8.11 16.86 12.83
N LYS A 375 -7.61 18.08 12.91
CA LYS A 375 -7.74 19.07 11.84
C LYS A 375 -6.69 18.93 10.73
N ALA A 376 -5.58 18.24 11.02
CA ALA A 376 -4.47 18.12 10.10
C ALA A 376 -4.69 16.97 9.11
N ASN A 377 -4.28 17.19 7.85
CA ASN A 377 -4.13 16.16 6.85
C ASN A 377 -2.68 16.10 6.30
N GLY A 378 -1.80 16.97 6.83
CA GLY A 378 -0.38 16.99 6.52
C GLY A 378 0.44 17.59 7.66
N LEU A 379 1.75 17.33 7.63
CA LEU A 379 2.74 17.91 8.51
C LEU A 379 3.70 18.76 7.67
N ILE A 380 3.77 20.08 7.95
CA ILE A 380 4.82 20.92 7.39
C ILE A 380 6.12 20.52 8.05
N VAL A 381 7.12 20.20 7.24
CA VAL A 381 8.44 19.73 7.70
C VAL A 381 9.45 20.86 7.55
N LEU A 382 9.90 21.41 8.68
CA LEU A 382 10.92 22.47 8.70
C LEU A 382 12.24 21.93 9.29
N PRO A 383 13.33 21.93 8.52
CA PRO A 383 14.67 21.52 8.96
C PRO A 383 15.18 22.31 10.15
N GLU A 384 16.21 21.79 10.80
CA GLU A 384 16.75 22.36 12.05
C GLU A 384 17.36 23.75 11.88
N GLU A 385 17.92 24.07 10.70
CA GLU A 385 18.54 25.37 10.40
C GLU A 385 17.53 26.49 10.16
N ILE A 386 16.32 26.16 9.72
CA ILE A 386 15.26 27.12 9.43
C ILE A 386 14.73 27.70 10.75
N THR A 387 14.65 29.02 10.85
CA THR A 387 14.10 29.73 12.02
C THR A 387 12.81 30.47 11.70
N SER A 388 12.61 30.83 10.44
CA SER A 388 11.37 31.48 9.99
C SER A 388 11.08 31.16 8.53
N VAL A 389 9.78 31.10 8.19
CA VAL A 389 9.26 30.97 6.83
C VAL A 389 8.12 31.98 6.71
N LYS A 390 8.09 32.73 5.60
CA LYS A 390 7.06 33.77 5.37
C LYS A 390 5.83 33.18 4.68
N ALA A 391 4.70 33.86 4.79
CA ALA A 391 3.58 33.60 3.92
C ALA A 391 4.01 33.81 2.45
N GLY A 392 3.61 32.88 1.57
CA GLY A 392 4.03 32.87 0.17
C GLY A 392 5.30 32.04 -0.11
N ASP A 393 6.08 31.64 0.91
CA ASP A 393 7.21 30.74 0.71
C ASP A 393 6.74 29.30 0.45
N THR A 394 7.57 28.54 -0.26
CA THR A 394 7.35 27.11 -0.50
C THR A 394 7.91 26.29 0.65
N VAL A 395 7.09 25.40 1.21
CA VAL A 395 7.46 24.45 2.26
C VAL A 395 7.28 23.01 1.82
N ILE A 396 8.01 22.09 2.45
CA ILE A 396 7.80 20.65 2.28
C ILE A 396 6.70 20.20 3.25
N VAL A 397 5.77 19.42 2.75
CA VAL A 397 4.68 18.83 3.55
C VAL A 397 4.68 17.32 3.39
N GLN A 398 4.71 16.60 4.51
CA GLN A 398 4.46 15.16 4.59
C GLN A 398 2.95 14.92 4.64
N LEU A 399 2.41 14.19 3.66
CA LEU A 399 0.98 13.89 3.61
C LEU A 399 0.66 12.72 4.56
N ILE A 400 -0.27 12.95 5.51
CA ILE A 400 -0.66 11.93 6.50
C ILE A 400 -2.07 11.38 6.27
N ASP A 401 -2.85 12.02 5.43
CA ASP A 401 -4.23 11.63 5.10
C ASP A 401 -4.30 11.16 3.63
N PRO A 402 -4.68 9.90 3.37
CA PRO A 402 -4.81 9.38 2.01
C PRO A 402 -5.95 10.03 1.21
N SER A 403 -6.92 10.69 1.86
CA SER A 403 -8.01 11.40 1.17
C SER A 403 -7.53 12.54 0.27
N LEU A 404 -6.32 13.06 0.49
CA LEU A 404 -5.68 14.05 -0.38
C LEU A 404 -5.40 13.54 -1.81
N ASN A 405 -5.50 12.23 -2.04
CA ASN A 405 -5.42 11.64 -3.38
C ASN A 405 -6.77 11.58 -4.10
N GLN A 406 -7.84 12.08 -3.48
CA GLN A 406 -9.21 12.10 -4.02
C GLN A 406 -9.64 13.53 -4.28
N THR A 407 -10.50 13.72 -5.28
CA THR A 407 -11.13 15.02 -5.62
C THR A 407 -12.61 14.80 -5.91
N ASP A 408 -13.40 15.82 -5.67
CA ASP A 408 -14.83 15.88 -6.02
C ASP A 408 -15.07 16.26 -7.49
N ARG A 409 -14.02 16.53 -8.26
CA ARG A 409 -14.07 16.93 -9.66
C ARG A 409 -13.30 15.97 -10.55
N LEU A 410 -13.78 15.79 -11.77
CA LEU A 410 -13.03 15.07 -12.81
C LEU A 410 -11.78 15.89 -13.18
N ALA A 411 -10.59 15.37 -12.88
CA ALA A 411 -9.33 16.08 -13.07
C ALA A 411 -8.90 16.24 -14.55
N TYR A 412 -9.65 15.63 -15.48
CA TYR A 412 -9.38 15.64 -16.93
C TYR A 412 -10.49 16.39 -17.72
N GLN A 413 -11.26 17.24 -17.05
CA GLN A 413 -12.21 18.19 -17.66
C GLN A 413 -11.65 19.60 -17.68
#